data_59958059eafdeb0d367f8f0664303485
#
_entry.id   59958059eafdeb0d367f8f0664303485
#
_cell.length_a   1.000
_cell.length_b   1.000
_cell.length_c   1.000
_cell.angle_alpha   90.00
_cell.angle_beta   90.00
_cell.angle_gamma   90.00
#
_symmetry.space_group_name_H-M   'P 1'
#
loop_
_entity.id
_entity.type
_entity.pdbx_description
1 polymer ?
#
loop_
_entity_poly.entity_id
_entity_poly.type
_entity_poly.pdbx_seq_one_letter_code
_entity_poly.pdbx_strand_id
1 'polypeptide(L)'
;MKRIILTLVMCFSFSWLFGQTNNFKTVGADEFDKFITNANVVILDVRTEVEHAEGFIPGTHYNIDVLEETFTKVATETLPKDKPIALYCRSGNRSKSAARILTENGYQVVELGTGFRGWQSAGKEVAKP
;
A
#
# COMPACT_ATOMS: atom_id res chain seq x y z
N MET A 1 -13.11 29.25 25.48
CA MET A 1 -14.04 29.01 24.37
C MET A 1 -13.37 29.14 23.03
N LYS A 2 -12.78 30.25 22.76
CA LYS A 2 -12.11 30.46 21.46
C LYS A 2 -11.01 29.47 21.21
N ARG A 3 -10.30 29.06 22.25
CA ARG A 3 -9.20 28.11 22.10
C ARG A 3 -9.67 26.75 21.66
N ILE A 4 -10.81 26.34 22.12
CA ILE A 4 -11.36 25.05 21.75
C ILE A 4 -11.66 25.02 20.27
N ILE A 5 -12.23 26.11 19.78
CA ILE A 5 -12.57 26.23 18.36
C ILE A 5 -11.32 26.15 17.50
N LEU A 6 -10.26 26.84 17.93
CA LEU A 6 -8.99 26.82 17.20
C LEU A 6 -8.41 25.42 17.10
N THR A 7 -8.48 24.69 18.21
CA THR A 7 -7.95 23.33 18.24
C THR A 7 -8.69 22.46 17.26
N LEU A 8 -10.00 22.57 17.22
CA LEU A 8 -10.82 21.80 16.28
C LEU A 8 -10.47 22.13 14.84
N VAL A 9 -10.29 23.39 14.56
CA VAL A 9 -9.94 23.82 13.21
C VAL A 9 -8.62 23.22 12.78
N MET A 10 -7.64 23.18 13.66
CA MET A 10 -6.35 22.61 13.33
C MET A 10 -6.44 21.14 13.00
N CYS A 11 -7.14 20.38 13.81
CA CYS A 11 -7.31 18.95 13.56
C CYS A 11 -8.01 18.72 12.23
N PHE A 12 -9.02 19.50 11.98
CA PHE A 12 -9.77 19.39 10.74
C PHE A 12 -8.91 19.73 9.53
N SER A 13 -8.08 20.78 9.63
CA SER A 13 -7.20 21.16 8.54
C SER A 13 -6.23 20.06 8.19
N PHE A 14 -5.69 19.41 9.20
CA PHE A 14 -4.74 18.33 8.99
C PHE A 14 -5.41 17.16 8.25
N SER A 15 -6.58 16.76 8.69
CA SER A 15 -7.32 15.69 8.04
C SER A 15 -7.67 16.05 6.61
N TRP A 16 -8.06 17.29 6.42
CA TRP A 16 -8.42 17.79 5.11
C TRP A 16 -7.26 17.72 4.14
N LEU A 17 -6.08 18.14 4.57
CA LEU A 17 -4.89 18.09 3.73
C LEU A 17 -4.60 16.66 3.29
N PHE A 18 -4.70 15.75 4.20
CA PHE A 18 -4.40 14.36 3.93
C PHE A 18 -5.40 13.76 2.95
N GLY A 19 -6.67 14.04 3.13
CA GLY A 19 -7.71 13.52 2.26
C GLY A 19 -7.74 14.21 0.90
N GLN A 20 -7.23 15.43 0.83
CA GLN A 20 -7.27 16.22 -0.39
C GLN A 20 -6.43 15.67 -1.52
N THR A 21 -5.30 15.09 -1.20
CA THR A 21 -4.36 14.70 -2.22
C THR A 21 -4.83 13.50 -3.02
N ASN A 22 -5.63 12.61 -2.41
CA ASN A 22 -6.02 11.35 -3.04
C ASN A 22 -4.83 10.66 -3.68
N ASN A 23 -3.66 10.93 -3.14
CA ASN A 23 -2.43 10.40 -3.68
C ASN A 23 -1.89 9.33 -2.77
N PHE A 24 -1.14 8.45 -3.37
CA PHE A 24 -0.38 7.47 -2.62
C PHE A 24 1.09 7.88 -2.69
N LYS A 25 1.89 7.29 -1.82
CA LYS A 25 3.32 7.54 -1.80
C LYS A 25 4.05 6.41 -2.52
N THR A 26 5.01 6.78 -3.37
CA THR A 26 5.85 5.82 -4.09
C THR A 26 7.25 5.86 -3.49
N VAL A 27 7.80 4.69 -3.16
CA VAL A 27 9.12 4.59 -2.54
C VAL A 27 9.93 3.51 -3.22
N GLY A 28 11.25 3.53 -2.98
CA GLY A 28 12.14 2.48 -3.47
C GLY A 28 12.24 1.34 -2.47
N ALA A 29 13.11 0.35 -2.80
CA ALA A 29 13.20 -0.88 -2.01
C ALA A 29 13.65 -0.62 -0.58
N ASP A 30 14.64 0.22 -0.37
CA ASP A 30 15.16 0.46 0.98
C ASP A 30 14.12 1.13 1.88
N GLU A 31 13.45 2.13 1.34
CA GLU A 31 12.43 2.84 2.12
C GLU A 31 11.22 1.95 2.37
N PHE A 32 10.85 1.15 1.37
CA PHE A 32 9.74 0.20 1.52
C PHE A 32 10.06 -0.82 2.62
N ASP A 33 11.29 -1.33 2.60
CA ASP A 33 11.74 -2.29 3.60
C ASP A 33 11.65 -1.71 5.01
N LYS A 34 12.11 -0.49 5.20
CA LYS A 34 12.02 0.18 6.49
C LYS A 34 10.57 0.38 6.91
N PHE A 35 9.73 0.75 5.98
CA PHE A 35 8.33 1.01 6.26
C PHE A 35 7.62 -0.25 6.74
N ILE A 36 7.80 -1.35 6.04
CA ILE A 36 7.11 -2.60 6.39
C ILE A 36 7.66 -3.23 7.65
N THR A 37 8.91 -2.91 8.01
CA THR A 37 9.54 -3.48 9.19
C THR A 37 9.11 -2.76 10.46
N ASN A 38 8.94 -1.44 10.39
CA ASN A 38 8.74 -0.63 11.58
C ASN A 38 7.30 -0.23 11.83
N ALA A 39 6.43 -0.37 10.86
CA ALA A 39 5.09 0.14 10.98
C ALA A 39 4.09 -0.98 11.13
N ASN A 40 2.95 -0.64 11.69
CA ASN A 40 1.82 -1.55 11.78
C ASN A 40 1.05 -1.46 10.46
N VAL A 41 1.58 -2.11 9.44
CA VAL A 41 1.05 -2.01 8.09
C VAL A 41 0.59 -3.36 7.56
N VAL A 42 -0.23 -3.32 6.53
CA VAL A 42 -0.63 -4.51 5.79
C VAL A 42 0.17 -4.55 4.50
N ILE A 43 0.84 -5.66 4.24
CA ILE A 43 1.64 -5.84 3.03
C ILE A 43 0.82 -6.61 2.02
N LEU A 44 0.62 -6.01 0.85
CA LEU A 44 -0.28 -6.54 -0.17
C LEU A 44 0.46 -6.74 -1.48
N ASP A 45 0.43 -7.96 -1.98
CA ASP A 45 0.94 -8.31 -3.30
C ASP A 45 -0.23 -8.24 -4.28
N VAL A 46 -0.14 -7.33 -5.26
CA VAL A 46 -1.24 -7.17 -6.23
C VAL A 46 -0.96 -7.88 -7.55
N ARG A 47 0.04 -8.77 -7.56
CA ARG A 47 0.37 -9.60 -8.73
C ARG A 47 -0.59 -10.78 -8.82
N THR A 48 -0.44 -11.55 -9.88
CA THR A 48 -1.23 -12.78 -10.05
C THR A 48 -0.85 -13.81 -8.99
N GLU A 49 -1.74 -14.77 -8.81
CA GLU A 49 -1.51 -15.87 -7.88
C GLU A 49 -0.28 -16.68 -8.27
N VAL A 50 -0.07 -16.88 -9.57
CA VAL A 50 1.09 -17.62 -10.06
C VAL A 50 2.39 -16.89 -9.72
N GLU A 51 2.43 -15.59 -9.95
CA GLU A 51 3.61 -14.80 -9.59
C GLU A 51 3.91 -14.88 -8.10
N HIS A 52 2.87 -14.76 -7.29
CA HIS A 52 3.02 -14.83 -5.83
C HIS A 52 3.57 -16.19 -5.42
N ALA A 53 3.08 -17.26 -6.01
CA ALA A 53 3.52 -18.61 -5.68
C ALA A 53 5.01 -18.83 -5.98
N GLU A 54 5.57 -18.06 -6.91
CA GLU A 54 6.99 -18.18 -7.26
C GLU A 54 7.91 -17.46 -6.31
N GLY A 55 7.37 -16.58 -5.50
CA GLY A 55 8.15 -15.83 -4.52
C GLY A 55 7.49 -14.50 -4.21
N PHE A 56 7.66 -14.01 -2.97
CA PHE A 56 7.02 -12.77 -2.54
C PHE A 56 7.89 -12.11 -1.45
N ILE A 57 7.58 -10.87 -1.15
CA ILE A 57 8.27 -10.15 -0.08
C ILE A 57 7.88 -10.77 1.26
N PRO A 58 8.86 -11.13 2.11
CA PRO A 58 8.55 -11.75 3.40
C PRO A 58 7.59 -10.87 4.20
N GLY A 59 6.61 -11.50 4.82
CA GLY A 59 5.61 -10.80 5.61
C GLY A 59 4.39 -10.35 4.83
N THR A 60 4.33 -10.63 3.53
CA THR A 60 3.15 -10.30 2.74
C THR A 60 1.92 -10.97 3.34
N HIS A 61 0.91 -10.15 3.62
CA HIS A 61 -0.31 -10.62 4.29
C HIS A 61 -1.35 -11.13 3.31
N TYR A 62 -1.45 -10.51 2.15
CA TYR A 62 -2.49 -10.85 1.17
C TYR A 62 -1.94 -10.78 -0.25
N ASN A 63 -2.50 -11.63 -1.10
CA ASN A 63 -2.28 -11.57 -2.54
C ASN A 63 -3.63 -11.39 -3.21
N ILE A 64 -3.86 -10.20 -3.74
CA ILE A 64 -5.12 -9.87 -4.43
C ILE A 64 -4.76 -9.29 -5.78
N ASP A 65 -5.08 -10.02 -6.84
CA ASP A 65 -4.68 -9.68 -8.20
C ASP A 65 -5.45 -8.48 -8.72
N VAL A 66 -4.74 -7.38 -9.01
CA VAL A 66 -5.38 -6.15 -9.47
C VAL A 66 -5.95 -6.27 -10.89
N LEU A 67 -5.55 -7.30 -11.64
CA LEU A 67 -6.09 -7.53 -12.99
C LEU A 67 -7.47 -8.17 -12.96
N GLU A 68 -7.90 -8.69 -11.82
CA GLU A 68 -9.22 -9.28 -11.68
C GLU A 68 -10.28 -8.19 -11.60
N GLU A 69 -11.42 -8.43 -12.26
CA GLU A 69 -12.52 -7.47 -12.22
C GLU A 69 -13.05 -7.27 -10.80
N THR A 70 -12.90 -8.27 -9.96
CA THR A 70 -13.36 -8.24 -8.59
C THR A 70 -12.38 -7.58 -7.62
N PHE A 71 -11.28 -7.05 -8.11
CA PHE A 71 -10.24 -6.52 -7.24
C PHE A 71 -10.76 -5.53 -6.19
N THR A 72 -11.50 -4.53 -6.62
CA THR A 72 -11.99 -3.50 -5.71
C THR A 72 -12.88 -4.10 -4.63
N LYS A 73 -13.78 -4.98 -5.03
CA LYS A 73 -14.70 -5.61 -4.08
C LYS A 73 -13.94 -6.48 -3.07
N VAL A 74 -13.07 -7.35 -3.56
CA VAL A 74 -12.31 -8.24 -2.68
C VAL A 74 -11.41 -7.45 -1.75
N ALA A 75 -10.71 -6.47 -2.28
CA ALA A 75 -9.78 -5.66 -1.48
C ALA A 75 -10.51 -4.88 -0.38
N THR A 76 -11.62 -4.24 -0.73
CA THR A 76 -12.34 -3.43 0.26
C THR A 76 -13.05 -4.28 1.31
N GLU A 77 -13.36 -5.53 0.99
CA GLU A 77 -13.94 -6.44 1.97
C GLU A 77 -12.89 -7.10 2.85
N THR A 78 -11.64 -7.13 2.39
CA THR A 78 -10.56 -7.86 3.06
C THR A 78 -9.65 -6.94 3.88
N LEU A 79 -9.28 -5.79 3.32
CA LEU A 79 -8.25 -4.95 3.90
C LEU A 79 -8.82 -4.01 4.96
N PRO A 80 -8.16 -3.92 6.13
CA PRO A 80 -8.59 -2.96 7.15
C PRO A 80 -8.25 -1.53 6.71
N LYS A 81 -9.07 -0.57 7.13
CA LYS A 81 -8.86 0.83 6.78
C LYS A 81 -8.08 1.61 7.84
N ASP A 82 -7.87 1.00 8.99
CA ASP A 82 -7.15 1.65 10.08
C ASP A 82 -5.65 1.42 10.06
N LYS A 83 -5.14 0.76 9.01
CA LYS A 83 -3.71 0.51 8.84
C LYS A 83 -3.30 0.90 7.44
N PRO A 84 -2.10 1.46 7.28
CA PRO A 84 -1.58 1.71 5.94
C PRO A 84 -1.42 0.43 5.16
N ILE A 85 -1.60 0.52 3.86
CA ILE A 85 -1.39 -0.60 2.94
C ILE A 85 -0.08 -0.36 2.19
N ALA A 86 0.86 -1.28 2.35
CA ALA A 86 2.12 -1.27 1.62
C ALA A 86 1.97 -2.29 0.50
N LEU A 87 1.94 -1.85 -0.75
CA LEU A 87 1.66 -2.76 -1.85
C LEU A 87 2.72 -2.74 -2.94
N TYR A 88 2.76 -3.82 -3.68
CA TYR A 88 3.73 -3.96 -4.76
C TYR A 88 3.21 -4.88 -5.86
N CYS A 89 3.74 -4.66 -7.07
CA CYS A 89 3.55 -5.59 -8.17
C CYS A 89 4.93 -6.04 -8.65
N ARG A 90 5.06 -6.39 -9.90
CA ARG A 90 6.34 -6.89 -10.43
C ARG A 90 7.31 -5.76 -10.74
N SER A 91 6.86 -4.73 -11.46
CA SER A 91 7.74 -3.68 -11.95
C SER A 91 7.22 -2.26 -11.73
N GLY A 92 6.07 -2.11 -11.06
CA GLY A 92 5.56 -0.81 -10.68
C GLY A 92 4.36 -0.30 -11.47
N ASN A 93 3.92 -1.00 -12.50
CA ASN A 93 2.78 -0.52 -13.31
C ASN A 93 1.44 -0.87 -12.68
N ARG A 94 1.23 -2.15 -12.39
CA ARG A 94 -0.02 -2.60 -11.77
C ARG A 94 -0.22 -2.03 -10.38
N SER A 95 0.88 -1.83 -9.66
CA SER A 95 0.82 -1.28 -8.30
C SER A 95 0.27 0.15 -8.29
N LYS A 96 0.57 0.93 -9.32
CA LYS A 96 0.03 2.30 -9.39
C LYS A 96 -1.47 2.31 -9.59
N SER A 97 -1.98 1.37 -10.41
CA SER A 97 -3.43 1.22 -10.57
C SER A 97 -4.08 0.79 -9.27
N ALA A 98 -3.49 -0.21 -8.61
CA ALA A 98 -4.02 -0.68 -7.33
C ALA A 98 -4.01 0.42 -6.28
N ALA A 99 -2.91 1.17 -6.21
CA ALA A 99 -2.77 2.26 -5.25
C ALA A 99 -3.84 3.32 -5.47
N ARG A 100 -4.11 3.65 -6.72
CA ARG A 100 -5.12 4.64 -7.07
C ARG A 100 -6.50 4.19 -6.62
N ILE A 101 -6.82 2.93 -6.93
CA ILE A 101 -8.12 2.36 -6.55
C ILE A 101 -8.29 2.37 -5.03
N LEU A 102 -7.28 1.93 -4.30
CA LEU A 102 -7.39 1.86 -2.85
C LEU A 102 -7.43 3.24 -2.22
N THR A 103 -6.66 4.18 -2.72
CA THR A 103 -6.70 5.55 -2.22
C THR A 103 -8.09 6.15 -2.40
N GLU A 104 -8.71 5.91 -3.55
CA GLU A 104 -10.07 6.38 -3.82
C GLU A 104 -11.09 5.73 -2.89
N ASN A 105 -10.76 4.58 -2.33
CA ASN A 105 -11.62 3.87 -1.40
C ASN A 105 -11.25 4.11 0.07
N GLY A 106 -10.47 5.14 0.35
CA GLY A 106 -10.22 5.59 1.71
C GLY A 106 -9.01 5.00 2.40
N TYR A 107 -8.15 4.29 1.69
CA TYR A 107 -6.95 3.71 2.27
C TYR A 107 -5.75 4.64 2.15
N GLN A 108 -4.85 4.54 3.12
CA GLN A 108 -3.52 5.15 3.03
C GLN A 108 -2.61 4.13 2.37
N VAL A 109 -1.93 4.51 1.31
CA VAL A 109 -1.18 3.57 0.50
C VAL A 109 0.25 4.03 0.28
N VAL A 110 1.19 3.10 0.45
CA VAL A 110 2.58 3.27 0.06
C VAL A 110 2.86 2.18 -0.97
N GLU A 111 3.36 2.57 -2.14
CA GLU A 111 3.62 1.61 -3.20
C GLU A 111 5.11 1.50 -3.47
N LEU A 112 5.57 0.28 -3.70
CA LEU A 112 6.96 0.02 -4.09
C LEU A 112 7.10 0.28 -5.58
N GLY A 113 7.69 1.41 -5.94
CA GLY A 113 7.71 1.87 -7.32
C GLY A 113 8.50 1.01 -8.27
N THR A 114 9.52 0.31 -7.77
CA THR A 114 10.35 -0.59 -8.59
C THR A 114 9.85 -2.02 -8.56
N GLY A 115 8.84 -2.29 -7.75
CA GLY A 115 8.20 -3.58 -7.67
C GLY A 115 9.07 -4.69 -7.11
N PHE A 116 8.56 -5.90 -7.19
CA PHE A 116 9.27 -7.08 -6.70
C PHE A 116 10.62 -7.25 -7.40
N ARG A 117 10.68 -6.89 -8.68
CA ARG A 117 11.94 -6.97 -9.42
C ARG A 117 12.99 -6.04 -8.79
N GLY A 118 12.60 -4.81 -8.44
CA GLY A 118 13.53 -3.89 -7.79
C GLY A 118 13.92 -4.36 -6.39
N TRP A 119 12.99 -4.99 -5.69
CA TRP A 119 13.26 -5.59 -4.39
C TRP A 119 14.38 -6.64 -4.51
N GLN A 120 14.25 -7.53 -5.50
CA GLN A 120 15.25 -8.56 -5.74
C GLN A 120 16.59 -7.97 -6.18
N SER A 121 16.57 -6.96 -7.05
CA SER A 121 17.78 -6.30 -7.52
C SER A 121 18.52 -5.62 -6.38
N ALA A 122 17.82 -5.17 -5.37
CA ALA A 122 18.43 -4.56 -4.18
C ALA A 122 18.98 -5.59 -3.22
N GLY A 123 18.90 -6.88 -3.55
CA GLY A 123 19.43 -7.95 -2.73
C GLY A 123 18.59 -8.27 -1.51
N LYS A 124 17.32 -7.87 -1.51
CA LYS A 124 16.44 -8.10 -0.37
C LYS A 124 15.94 -9.53 -0.36
N GLU A 125 15.54 -9.96 0.82
CA GLU A 125 15.09 -11.31 1.08
C GLU A 125 13.78 -11.63 0.35
N VAL A 126 13.65 -12.87 -0.12
CA VAL A 126 12.46 -13.34 -0.82
C VAL A 126 11.95 -14.59 -0.10
N ALA A 127 10.65 -14.65 0.11
CA ALA A 127 10.00 -15.81 0.70
C ALA A 127 9.31 -16.62 -0.38
N LYS A 128 9.08 -17.89 -0.09
CA LYS A 128 8.29 -18.80 -0.95
C LYS A 128 7.29 -19.53 -0.09
N PRO A 129 6.16 -19.92 -0.67
CA PRO A 129 5.16 -20.69 0.08
C PRO A 129 5.69 -22.01 0.58
#